data_e47cac5281d87a59c6f32c4e1ec9fb9b
#
_entry.id   e47cac5281d87a59c6f32c4e1ec9fb9b
#
_cell.length_a   1.000
_cell.length_b   1.000
_cell.length_c   1.000
_cell.angle_alpha   90.00
_cell.angle_beta   90.00
_cell.angle_gamma   90.00
#
_symmetry.space_group_name_H-M   'P 1'
#
loop_
_entity.id
_entity.type
_entity.pdbx_description
1 polymer ?
#
loop_
_entity_poly.entity_id
_entity_poly.type
_entity_poly.pdbx_seq_one_letter_code
_entity_poly.pdbx_strand_id
1 'polypeptide(L)' 'MKIGVVGAGGWGTALAKVLTENGHEVTIWAFEPETAKEINARHSNRRFLPEVELPKELVAVNDPEEAADCKE' A
#
# COMPACT_ATOMS: atom_id res chain seq x y z
N MET A 1 -4.87 0.66 -14.43
CA MET A 1 -5.19 1.99 -13.88
C MET A 1 -4.27 2.27 -12.70
N LYS A 2 -3.85 3.51 -12.56
CA LYS A 2 -3.04 3.91 -11.42
C LYS A 2 -3.93 4.39 -10.30
N ILE A 3 -3.77 3.79 -9.13
CA ILE A 3 -4.64 4.10 -7.99
C ILE A 3 -3.78 4.43 -6.78
N GLY A 4 -4.12 5.53 -6.12
CA GLY A 4 -3.48 5.90 -4.87
C GLY A 4 -4.42 5.61 -3.71
N VAL A 5 -3.92 4.91 -2.71
CA VAL A 5 -4.68 4.64 -1.48
C VAL A 5 -4.02 5.40 -0.36
N VAL A 6 -4.77 6.28 0.29
CA VAL A 6 -4.23 7.10 1.37
C VAL A 6 -4.57 6.45 2.70
N GLY A 7 -3.53 6.08 3.44
CA GLY A 7 -3.69 5.45 4.74
C GLY A 7 -3.48 3.94 4.69
N ALA A 8 -2.37 3.50 5.29
CA ALA A 8 -2.01 2.08 5.32
C ALA A 8 -2.52 1.39 6.59
N GLY A 9 -3.73 1.71 7.01
CA GLY A 9 -4.40 0.96 8.06
C GLY A 9 -4.85 -0.38 7.52
N GLY A 10 -5.51 -1.18 8.36
CA GLY A 10 -5.95 -2.51 7.95
C GLY A 10 -6.86 -2.48 6.75
N TRP A 11 -7.85 -1.60 6.76
CA TRP A 11 -8.81 -1.50 5.68
C TRP A 11 -8.16 -1.03 4.38
N GLY A 12 -7.34 0.04 4.46
CA GLY A 12 -6.66 0.57 3.27
C GLY A 12 -5.72 -0.45 2.65
N THR A 13 -4.99 -1.17 3.50
CA THR A 13 -4.04 -2.18 3.02
C THR A 13 -4.77 -3.35 2.36
N ALA A 14 -5.89 -3.78 2.93
CA ALA A 14 -6.69 -4.85 2.34
C ALA A 14 -7.24 -4.44 0.98
N LEU A 15 -7.73 -3.20 0.88
CA LEU A 15 -8.22 -2.69 -0.39
C LEU A 15 -7.12 -2.62 -1.43
N ALA A 16 -5.94 -2.11 -1.03
CA ALA A 16 -4.81 -2.00 -1.93
C ALA A 16 -4.39 -3.38 -2.44
N LYS A 17 -4.43 -4.39 -1.59
CA LYS A 17 -4.10 -5.75 -1.99
C LYS A 17 -5.04 -6.24 -3.09
N VAL A 18 -6.35 -6.07 -2.88
CA VAL A 18 -7.34 -6.52 -3.86
C VAL A 18 -7.17 -5.80 -5.20
N LEU A 19 -6.96 -4.49 -5.15
CA LEU A 19 -6.78 -3.71 -6.37
C LEU A 19 -5.53 -4.13 -7.13
N THR A 20 -4.44 -4.38 -6.42
CA THR A 20 -3.21 -4.83 -7.05
C THR A 20 -3.40 -6.20 -7.69
N GLU A 21 -4.09 -7.10 -7.01
CA GLU A 21 -4.35 -8.44 -7.53
C GLU A 21 -5.22 -8.42 -8.77
N ASN A 22 -6.01 -7.36 -8.93
CA ASN A 22 -6.85 -7.19 -10.11
C ASN A 22 -6.14 -6.46 -11.25
N GLY A 23 -4.84 -6.27 -11.15
CA GLY A 23 -4.05 -5.75 -12.26
C GLY A 23 -3.84 -4.25 -12.27
N HIS A 24 -4.26 -3.54 -11.23
CA HIS A 24 -4.04 -2.11 -11.14
C HIS A 24 -2.65 -1.80 -10.57
N GLU A 25 -2.10 -0.67 -10.97
CA GLU A 25 -0.89 -0.15 -10.36
C GLU A 25 -1.29 0.63 -9.13
N VAL A 26 -0.98 0.10 -7.94
CA VAL A 26 -1.43 0.70 -6.69
C VAL A 26 -0.24 1.22 -5.90
N THR A 27 -0.36 2.45 -5.43
CA THR A 27 0.57 3.04 -4.48
C THR A 27 -0.20 3.37 -3.22
N ILE A 28 0.28 2.89 -2.08
CA ILE A 28 -0.36 3.16 -0.82
C ILE A 28 0.50 4.10 0.02
N TRP A 29 -0.13 5.11 0.61
CA TRP A 29 0.57 6.05 1.46
C TRP A 29 0.45 5.62 2.91
N ALA A 30 1.60 5.47 3.57
CA ALA A 30 1.66 5.09 4.97
C ALA A 30 2.11 6.28 5.80
N PHE A 31 1.44 6.50 6.94
CA PHE A 31 1.82 7.56 7.87
C PHE A 31 3.20 7.33 8.46
N GLU A 32 3.53 6.06 8.69
CA GLU A 32 4.78 5.70 9.36
C GLU A 32 5.79 5.17 8.37
N PRO A 33 7.03 5.69 8.39
CA PRO A 33 8.06 5.19 7.47
C PRO A 33 8.32 3.69 7.61
N GLU A 34 8.20 3.17 8.83
CA GLU A 34 8.42 1.75 9.07
C GLU A 34 7.41 0.89 8.34
N THR A 35 6.15 1.34 8.28
CA THR A 35 5.11 0.62 7.58
C THR A 35 5.39 0.58 6.09
N ALA A 36 5.79 1.72 5.52
CA ALA A 36 6.13 1.78 4.11
C ALA A 36 7.30 0.85 3.80
N LYS A 37 8.32 0.85 4.66
CA LYS A 37 9.46 -0.03 4.48
C LYS A 37 9.07 -1.50 4.53
N GLU A 38 8.21 -1.85 5.45
CA GLU A 38 7.78 -3.24 5.58
C GLU A 38 7.03 -3.69 4.34
N ILE A 39 6.12 -2.86 3.84
CA ILE A 39 5.36 -3.21 2.65
C ILE A 39 6.27 -3.42 1.46
N ASN A 40 7.23 -2.52 1.26
CA ASN A 40 8.13 -2.59 0.11
C ASN A 40 9.15 -3.72 0.22
N ALA A 41 9.67 -3.96 1.41
CA ALA A 41 10.75 -4.92 1.59
C ALA A 41 10.27 -6.33 1.91
N ARG A 42 9.20 -6.45 2.67
CA ARG A 42 8.71 -7.74 3.15
C ARG A 42 7.34 -8.11 2.60
N HIS A 43 6.69 -7.20 1.89
CA HIS A 43 5.38 -7.44 1.30
C HIS A 43 4.36 -7.84 2.37
N SER A 44 4.39 -7.11 3.49
CA SER A 44 3.49 -7.35 4.60
C SER A 44 3.22 -6.06 5.35
N ASN A 45 2.18 -6.06 6.15
CA ASN A 45 1.84 -4.94 7.03
C ASN A 45 1.33 -5.54 8.33
N ARG A 46 2.25 -6.07 9.12
CA ARG A 46 1.90 -6.88 10.29
C ARG A 46 1.19 -6.10 11.39
N ARG A 47 1.43 -4.81 11.46
CA ARG A 47 0.82 -3.97 12.48
C ARG A 47 -0.69 -3.83 12.26
N PHE A 48 -1.09 -3.61 11.01
CA PHE A 48 -2.48 -3.29 10.69
C PHE A 48 -3.21 -4.42 9.98
N LEU A 49 -2.49 -5.33 9.34
CA LEU A 49 -3.09 -6.44 8.63
C LEU A 49 -2.21 -7.67 8.81
N PRO A 50 -2.20 -8.24 10.02
CA PRO A 50 -1.30 -9.36 10.32
C PRO A 50 -1.63 -10.61 9.52
N GLU A 51 -0.60 -11.39 9.26
CA GLU A 51 -0.72 -12.71 8.62
C GLU A 51 -1.24 -12.67 7.19
N VAL A 52 -1.15 -11.51 6.53
CA VAL A 52 -1.55 -11.39 5.13
C VAL A 52 -0.33 -11.04 4.31
N GLU A 53 -0.12 -11.81 3.25
CA GLU A 53 0.96 -11.52 2.31
C GLU A 53 0.45 -10.57 1.25
N LEU A 54 1.23 -9.51 0.97
CA LEU A 54 0.85 -8.50 -0.01
C LEU A 54 1.55 -8.76 -1.34
N PRO A 55 0.93 -8.37 -2.46
CA PRO A 55 1.56 -8.55 -3.77
C PRO A 55 2.86 -7.76 -3.87
N LYS A 56 3.82 -8.31 -4.59
CA LYS A 56 5.10 -7.64 -4.79
C LYS A 56 4.98 -6.34 -5.55
N GLU A 57 3.94 -6.23 -6.37
CA GLU A 57 3.70 -5.04 -7.18
C GLU A 57 3.16 -3.87 -6.39
N LEU A 58 2.65 -4.11 -5.18
CA LEU A 58 2.13 -3.04 -4.35
C LEU A 58 3.30 -2.22 -3.80
N VAL A 59 3.28 -0.92 -4.07
CA VAL A 59 4.32 0.01 -3.63
C VAL A 59 3.78 0.91 -2.54
N ALA A 60 4.56 1.10 -1.49
CA ALA A 60 4.18 2.00 -0.42
C ALA A 60 5.11 3.22 -0.40
N VAL A 61 4.54 4.37 -0.09
CA VAL A 61 5.29 5.62 0.05
C VAL A 61 4.91 6.26 1.36
N ASN A 62 5.77 7.12 1.85
CA ASN A 62 5.53 7.86 3.08
C ASN A 62 5.25 9.34 2.81
N ASP A 63 5.51 9.80 1.60
CA ASP A 63 5.32 11.19 1.21
C ASP A 63 3.91 11.37 0.63
N PRO A 64 3.08 12.24 1.22
CA PRO A 64 1.72 12.44 0.71
C PRO A 64 1.68 12.90 -0.74
N GLU A 65 2.69 13.63 -1.20
CA GLU A 65 2.71 14.10 -2.57
C GLU A 65 2.89 12.95 -3.56
N GLU A 66 3.69 11.96 -3.21
CA GLU A 66 3.85 10.79 -4.07
C GLU A 66 2.57 9.99 -4.19
N ALA A 67 1.82 9.86 -3.10
CA ALA A 67 0.54 9.17 -3.13
C ALA A 67 -0.46 9.94 -3.97
N ALA A 68 -0.45 11.26 -3.89
CA ALA A 68 -1.38 12.09 -4.63
C ALA A 68 -1.16 12.03 -6.13
N ASP A 69 0.06 11.70 -6.57
CA ASP A 69 0.36 11.57 -7.99
C ASP A 69 -0.33 10.36 -8.61
N CYS A 70 -0.79 9.43 -7.80
CA CYS A 70 -1.51 8.25 -8.27
C CYS A 70 -3.00 8.50 -8.19
N LYS A 71 -3.49 9.41 -8.97
CA LYS A 71 -4.89 9.78 -8.89
C LYS A 71 -5.79 8.75 -9.48
N GLU A 72 -6.90 8.59 -8.85
CA GLU A 72 -7.98 7.78 -9.34
C GLU A 72 -8.87 7.25 -8.29
#